data_dfddd23bca7c3061b26a811d8069bd91
#
_entry.id   dfddd23bca7c3061b26a811d8069bd91
#
_cell.length_a   1.000
_cell.length_b   1.000
_cell.length_c   1.000
_cell.angle_alpha   90.00
_cell.angle_beta   90.00
_cell.angle_gamma   90.00
#
_symmetry.space_group_name_H-M   'P 1'
#
loop_
_entity.id
_entity.type
_entity.pdbx_description
1 polymer ?
#
loop_
_entity_poly.entity_id
_entity_poly.type
_entity_poly.pdbx_seq_one_letter_code
_entity_poly.pdbx_strand_id
1 'polypeptide(L)'
;MKTFELPKSISSLAKELQIIQMVWQGVPVQIPKFAVYAIIEKPIFDKIVFQSGRKIGLLHLARYKIPVLDPFRGDIDFHPNFALIISHSRGNRFGLYGYPADHVESNIQLSCSHASVSRIVKDYV
;
A
#
# COMPACT_ATOMS: atom_id res chain seq x y z
N MET A 1 -28.25 -6.02 -19.56
CA MET A 1 -26.78 -6.06 -19.44
C MET A 1 -26.29 -7.49 -19.53
N LYS A 2 -25.35 -7.74 -20.37
CA LYS A 2 -24.78 -9.09 -20.48
C LYS A 2 -24.01 -9.42 -19.22
N THR A 3 -24.35 -10.53 -18.57
CA THR A 3 -23.58 -10.99 -17.43
C THR A 3 -22.22 -11.50 -17.90
N PHE A 4 -21.18 -11.00 -17.33
CA PHE A 4 -19.84 -11.46 -17.64
C PHE A 4 -19.49 -12.64 -16.75
N GLU A 5 -19.32 -13.81 -17.35
CA GLU A 5 -18.91 -15.01 -16.63
C GLU A 5 -17.40 -15.17 -16.69
N LEU A 6 -16.77 -15.19 -15.53
CA LEU A 6 -15.36 -15.46 -15.42
C LEU A 6 -15.08 -16.96 -15.44
N PRO A 7 -13.95 -17.41 -16.01
CA PRO A 7 -13.51 -18.79 -15.85
C PRO A 7 -13.45 -19.16 -14.37
N LYS A 8 -13.68 -20.44 -14.05
CA LYS A 8 -13.69 -20.89 -12.65
C LYS A 8 -12.46 -20.50 -11.86
N SER A 9 -11.28 -20.57 -12.47
CA SER A 9 -10.03 -20.18 -11.81
C SER A 9 -10.01 -18.69 -11.43
N ILE A 10 -10.44 -17.83 -12.34
CA ILE A 10 -10.49 -16.38 -12.10
C ILE A 10 -11.62 -16.05 -11.13
N SER A 11 -12.77 -16.72 -11.30
CA SER A 11 -13.91 -16.53 -10.39
C SER A 11 -13.54 -16.90 -8.96
N SER A 12 -12.79 -17.99 -8.76
CA SER A 12 -12.33 -18.40 -7.44
C SER A 12 -11.38 -17.37 -6.84
N LEU A 13 -10.46 -16.82 -7.64
CA LEU A 13 -9.55 -15.75 -7.20
C LEU A 13 -10.30 -14.47 -6.86
N ALA A 14 -11.36 -14.16 -7.61
CA ALA A 14 -12.17 -12.96 -7.37
C ALA A 14 -13.01 -13.06 -6.10
N LYS A 15 -13.19 -14.25 -5.53
CA LYS A 15 -13.92 -14.44 -4.27
C LYS A 15 -13.09 -14.13 -3.04
N GLU A 16 -11.78 -14.02 -3.21
CA GLU A 16 -10.86 -13.75 -2.13
C GLU A 16 -10.02 -12.53 -2.45
N LEU A 17 -9.94 -11.63 -1.49
CA LEU A 17 -9.06 -10.47 -1.58
C LEU A 17 -7.77 -10.79 -0.86
N GLN A 18 -6.65 -10.65 -1.57
CA GLN A 18 -5.33 -10.76 -0.97
C GLN A 18 -4.96 -9.44 -0.32
N ILE A 19 -4.54 -9.52 0.92
CA ILE A 19 -4.22 -8.37 1.77
C ILE A 19 -2.75 -8.45 2.18
N ILE A 20 -2.12 -7.29 2.20
CA ILE A 20 -0.85 -7.10 2.89
C ILE A 20 -1.13 -6.29 4.14
N GLN A 21 -0.75 -6.83 5.29
CA GLN A 21 -0.87 -6.11 6.55
C GLN A 21 0.49 -5.55 6.93
N MET A 22 0.55 -4.24 7.08
CA MET A 22 1.72 -3.58 7.65
C MET A 22 1.42 -3.15 9.06
N VAL A 23 2.45 -3.08 9.89
CA VAL A 23 2.35 -2.51 11.24
C VAL A 23 3.32 -1.34 11.31
N TRP A 24 2.81 -0.19 11.70
CA TRP A 24 3.61 1.00 11.91
C TRP A 24 3.30 1.58 13.28
N GLN A 25 4.34 1.66 14.14
CA GLN A 25 4.20 2.15 15.51
C GLN A 25 3.10 1.45 16.28
N GLY A 26 3.02 0.13 16.13
CA GLY A 26 2.05 -0.71 16.82
C GLY A 26 0.66 -0.72 16.21
N VAL A 27 0.42 0.03 15.15
CA VAL A 27 -0.91 0.10 14.51
C VAL A 27 -0.91 -0.71 13.22
N PRO A 28 -1.80 -1.70 13.09
CA PRO A 28 -1.94 -2.46 11.85
C PRO A 28 -2.70 -1.67 10.79
N VAL A 29 -2.22 -1.74 9.56
CA VAL A 29 -2.88 -1.16 8.40
C VAL A 29 -2.98 -2.25 7.33
N GLN A 30 -4.17 -2.48 6.82
CA GLN A 30 -4.44 -3.48 5.80
C GLN A 30 -4.55 -2.82 4.44
N ILE A 31 -3.79 -3.33 3.48
CA ILE A 31 -3.72 -2.78 2.14
C ILE A 31 -4.00 -3.90 1.15
N PRO A 32 -4.91 -3.70 0.18
CA PRO A 32 -5.11 -4.71 -0.84
C PRO A 32 -3.83 -4.95 -1.63
N LYS A 33 -3.51 -6.20 -1.86
CA LYS A 33 -2.27 -6.56 -2.58
C LYS A 33 -2.20 -5.91 -3.95
N PHE A 34 -3.34 -5.72 -4.63
CA PHE A 34 -3.37 -5.10 -5.95
C PHE A 34 -2.86 -3.65 -5.95
N ALA A 35 -2.91 -2.96 -4.80
CA ALA A 35 -2.44 -1.59 -4.68
C ALA A 35 -0.95 -1.51 -4.33
N VAL A 36 -0.33 -2.61 -3.93
CA VAL A 36 1.07 -2.62 -3.51
C VAL A 36 1.94 -2.85 -4.74
N TYR A 37 2.72 -1.84 -5.09
CA TYR A 37 3.66 -1.89 -6.20
C TYR A 37 4.93 -2.65 -5.83
N ALA A 38 5.44 -2.39 -4.63
CA ALA A 38 6.67 -3.03 -4.15
C ALA A 38 6.73 -2.98 -2.63
N ILE A 39 7.45 -3.93 -2.05
CA ILE A 39 7.83 -3.90 -0.64
C ILE A 39 9.35 -3.81 -0.60
N ILE A 40 9.86 -2.76 -0.01
CA ILE A 40 11.30 -2.52 0.05
C ILE A 40 11.76 -2.76 1.48
N GLU A 41 12.67 -3.70 1.62
CA GLU A 41 13.30 -4.01 2.89
C GLU A 41 14.47 -3.06 3.14
N LYS A 42 14.54 -2.52 4.34
CA LYS A 42 15.59 -1.57 4.76
C LYS A 42 15.74 -0.41 3.77
N PRO A 43 14.67 0.36 3.54
CA PRO A 43 14.72 1.45 2.58
C PRO A 43 15.74 2.51 2.99
N ILE A 44 16.41 3.06 2.00
CA ILE A 44 17.35 4.17 2.20
C ILE A 44 16.76 5.41 1.54
N PHE A 45 16.51 6.43 2.34
CA PHE A 45 16.02 7.70 1.82
C PHE A 45 17.16 8.54 1.28
N ASP A 46 16.99 9.12 0.10
CA ASP A 46 17.94 10.08 -0.43
C ASP A 46 18.02 11.31 0.45
N LYS A 47 16.87 11.75 0.94
CA LYS A 47 16.77 12.88 1.85
C LYS A 47 15.43 12.88 2.58
N ILE A 48 15.37 13.59 3.68
CA ILE A 48 14.16 13.89 4.43
C ILE A 48 13.79 15.33 4.11
N VAL A 49 12.58 15.55 3.68
CA VAL A 49 12.08 16.88 3.33
C VAL A 49 10.87 17.23 4.17
N PHE A 50 10.63 18.53 4.31
CA PHE A 50 9.43 19.05 4.97
C PHE A 50 8.36 19.29 3.91
N GLN A 51 7.19 18.68 4.08
CA GLN A 51 6.08 18.88 3.18
C GLN A 51 4.77 18.85 3.98
N SER A 52 3.92 19.84 3.76
CA SER A 52 2.63 19.97 4.46
C SER A 52 2.77 19.92 5.98
N GLY A 53 3.81 20.53 6.52
CA GLY A 53 4.03 20.60 7.96
C GLY A 53 4.59 19.36 8.61
N ARG A 54 5.04 18.38 7.82
CA ARG A 54 5.60 17.14 8.36
C ARG A 54 6.84 16.70 7.56
N LYS A 55 7.67 15.89 8.19
CA LYS A 55 8.84 15.31 7.56
C LYS A 55 8.44 14.05 6.80
N ILE A 56 8.86 13.97 5.55
CA ILE A 56 8.68 12.79 4.72
C ILE A 56 10.04 12.35 4.17
N GLY A 57 10.19 11.06 3.93
CA GLY A 57 11.38 10.50 3.30
C GLY A 57 11.21 10.44 1.80
N LEU A 58 12.26 10.74 1.03
CA LEU A 58 12.27 10.54 -0.41
C LEU A 58 13.11 9.34 -0.75
N LEU A 59 12.47 8.38 -1.41
CA LEU A 59 13.08 7.11 -1.79
C LEU A 59 13.22 7.06 -3.30
N HIS A 60 14.39 6.65 -3.78
CA HIS A 60 14.60 6.36 -5.19
C HIS A 60 14.30 4.91 -5.49
N LEU A 61 13.40 4.66 -6.43
CA LEU A 61 13.13 3.33 -6.98
C LEU A 61 13.17 3.45 -8.50
N ALA A 62 14.20 2.87 -9.10
CA ALA A 62 14.48 3.05 -10.52
C ALA A 62 14.58 4.56 -10.85
N ARG A 63 13.75 5.07 -11.74
CA ARG A 63 13.70 6.50 -12.08
C ARG A 63 12.70 7.30 -11.26
N TYR A 64 12.01 6.65 -10.33
CA TYR A 64 10.97 7.30 -9.55
C TYR A 64 11.54 7.86 -8.26
N LYS A 65 11.10 9.06 -7.91
CA LYS A 65 11.26 9.62 -6.57
C LYS A 65 9.95 9.46 -5.85
N ILE A 66 9.97 8.64 -4.81
CA ILE A 66 8.74 8.23 -4.13
C ILE A 66 8.71 8.86 -2.75
N PRO A 67 7.68 9.67 -2.44
CA PRO A 67 7.51 10.17 -1.09
C PRO A 67 7.03 9.04 -0.18
N VAL A 68 7.74 8.83 0.93
CA VAL A 68 7.34 7.91 1.98
C VAL A 68 6.86 8.74 3.15
N LEU A 69 5.61 8.55 3.53
CA LEU A 69 4.96 9.38 4.54
C LEU A 69 4.24 8.51 5.55
N ASP A 70 4.18 8.99 6.78
CA ASP A 70 3.46 8.34 7.86
C ASP A 70 1.96 8.36 7.53
N PRO A 71 1.27 7.21 7.51
CA PRO A 71 -0.17 7.17 7.22
C PRO A 71 -1.02 7.88 8.28
N PHE A 72 -0.46 8.14 9.46
CA PHE A 72 -1.14 8.80 10.57
C PHE A 72 -0.70 10.26 10.72
N ARG A 73 -0.09 10.84 9.68
CA ARG A 73 0.37 12.22 9.60
C ARG A 73 1.49 12.60 10.56
N GLY A 74 2.26 11.61 11.00
CA GLY A 74 3.46 11.86 11.78
C GLY A 74 4.65 12.22 10.92
N ASP A 75 5.79 12.40 11.58
CA ASP A 75 7.06 12.69 10.92
C ASP A 75 7.84 11.40 10.68
N ILE A 76 8.57 11.36 9.57
CA ILE A 76 9.56 10.32 9.33
C ILE A 76 10.90 10.83 9.79
N ASP A 77 11.33 10.43 10.99
CA ASP A 77 12.58 10.89 11.59
C ASP A 77 13.71 9.86 11.50
N PHE A 78 13.37 8.63 11.12
CA PHE A 78 14.33 7.52 11.09
C PHE A 78 13.98 6.56 9.96
N HIS A 79 14.93 5.68 9.62
CA HIS A 79 14.68 4.68 8.58
C HIS A 79 13.83 3.56 9.12
N PRO A 80 12.67 3.30 8.52
CA PRO A 80 11.83 2.17 8.90
C PRO A 80 12.44 0.85 8.42
N ASN A 81 11.95 -0.27 8.93
CA ASN A 81 12.38 -1.58 8.49
C ASN A 81 11.92 -1.91 7.07
N PHE A 82 10.77 -1.38 6.69
CA PHE A 82 10.17 -1.59 5.37
C PHE A 82 9.55 -0.31 4.85
N ALA A 83 9.45 -0.23 3.54
CA ALA A 83 8.60 0.74 2.87
C ALA A 83 7.68 -0.01 1.91
N LEU A 84 6.38 0.19 2.07
CA LEU A 84 5.38 -0.31 1.14
C LEU A 84 5.11 0.77 0.11
N ILE A 85 5.39 0.45 -1.14
CA ILE A 85 5.17 1.38 -2.23
C ILE A 85 3.80 1.08 -2.82
N ILE A 86 2.95 2.08 -2.85
CA ILE A 86 1.55 1.98 -3.22
C ILE A 86 1.35 2.70 -4.54
N SER A 87 0.72 2.01 -5.47
CA SER A 87 0.33 2.62 -6.73
C SER A 87 -1.04 3.27 -6.59
N HIS A 88 -1.16 4.45 -7.14
CA HIS A 88 -2.40 5.21 -7.14
C HIS A 88 -2.71 5.67 -8.55
N SER A 89 -3.91 5.34 -9.00
CA SER A 89 -4.37 5.72 -10.34
C SER A 89 -5.73 6.40 -10.22
N ARG A 90 -5.83 7.61 -10.74
CA ARG A 90 -7.08 8.35 -10.86
C ARG A 90 -7.20 8.94 -12.25
N GLY A 91 -8.19 8.47 -13.00
CA GLY A 91 -8.34 8.89 -14.38
C GLY A 91 -7.08 8.57 -15.16
N ASN A 92 -6.45 9.57 -15.75
CA ASN A 92 -5.22 9.41 -16.52
C ASN A 92 -3.95 9.62 -15.69
N ARG A 93 -4.07 9.79 -14.39
CA ARG A 93 -2.93 10.04 -13.51
C ARG A 93 -2.52 8.77 -12.81
N PHE A 94 -1.22 8.54 -12.81
CA PHE A 94 -0.59 7.45 -12.09
C PHE A 94 0.46 8.04 -11.15
N GLY A 95 0.48 7.56 -9.92
CA GLY A 95 1.46 8.00 -8.95
C GLY A 95 1.87 6.88 -8.02
N LEU A 96 3.03 7.06 -7.41
CA LEU A 96 3.54 6.16 -6.37
C LEU A 96 3.77 6.96 -5.11
N TYR A 97 3.42 6.36 -3.97
CA TYR A 97 3.78 6.87 -2.66
C TYR A 97 4.09 5.67 -1.77
N GLY A 98 4.71 5.92 -0.63
CA GLY A 98 5.08 4.85 0.28
C GLY A 98 4.61 5.08 1.69
N TYR A 99 4.43 3.99 2.42
CA TYR A 99 4.21 3.98 3.86
C TYR A 99 5.39 3.28 4.54
N PRO A 100 5.88 3.83 5.67
CA PRO A 100 6.85 3.11 6.48
C PRO A 100 6.18 1.96 7.23
N ALA A 101 6.92 0.90 7.48
CA ALA A 101 6.41 -0.21 8.26
C ALA A 101 7.52 -0.82 9.12
N ASP A 102 7.15 -1.24 10.32
CA ASP A 102 8.01 -2.01 11.20
C ASP A 102 7.98 -3.49 10.84
N HIS A 103 6.80 -3.97 10.49
CA HIS A 103 6.54 -5.33 10.10
C HIS A 103 5.61 -5.37 8.90
N VAL A 104 5.75 -6.40 8.08
CA VAL A 104 4.89 -6.64 6.93
C VAL A 104 4.52 -8.11 6.92
N GLU A 105 3.24 -8.39 6.78
CA GLU A 105 2.72 -9.73 6.61
C GLU A 105 1.97 -9.80 5.29
N SER A 106 2.41 -10.67 4.41
CA SER A 106 1.71 -11.00 3.17
C SER A 106 0.97 -12.33 3.35
N ASN A 107 0.27 -12.79 2.35
CA ASN A 107 -0.47 -14.06 2.36
C ASN A 107 -1.73 -14.06 3.24
N ILE A 108 -2.28 -12.89 3.53
CA ILE A 108 -3.57 -12.77 4.19
C ILE A 108 -4.63 -12.76 3.10
N GLN A 109 -5.65 -13.61 3.26
CA GLN A 109 -6.76 -13.69 2.34
C GLN A 109 -8.06 -13.44 3.08
N LEU A 110 -8.88 -12.55 2.53
CA LEU A 110 -10.22 -12.28 3.04
C LEU A 110 -11.23 -12.64 1.97
N SER A 111 -12.31 -13.33 2.39
CA SER A 111 -13.43 -13.56 1.49
C SER A 111 -14.02 -12.21 1.04
N CYS A 112 -14.35 -12.09 -0.24
CA CYS A 112 -14.97 -10.86 -0.75
C CYS A 112 -16.34 -10.59 -0.13
N SER A 113 -16.94 -11.56 0.53
CA SER A 113 -18.15 -11.35 1.32
C SER A 113 -17.89 -10.82 2.72
N HIS A 114 -16.61 -10.74 3.15
CA HIS A 114 -16.26 -10.20 4.46
C HIS A 114 -16.57 -8.71 4.52
N ALA A 115 -17.19 -8.27 5.62
CA ALA A 115 -17.64 -6.89 5.75
C ALA A 115 -16.51 -5.87 5.67
N SER A 116 -15.29 -6.23 6.06
CA SER A 116 -14.14 -5.33 6.03
C SER A 116 -13.56 -5.11 4.63
N VAL A 117 -13.88 -5.96 3.66
CA VAL A 117 -13.29 -5.89 2.32
C VAL A 117 -13.64 -4.58 1.61
N SER A 118 -14.91 -4.19 1.62
CA SER A 118 -15.30 -2.94 0.95
C SER A 118 -14.64 -1.72 1.59
N ARG A 119 -14.45 -1.74 2.90
CA ARG A 119 -13.77 -0.65 3.62
C ARG A 119 -12.28 -0.60 3.26
N ILE A 120 -11.62 -1.75 3.19
CA ILE A 120 -10.21 -1.83 2.82
C ILE A 120 -10.00 -1.35 1.39
N VAL A 121 -10.83 -1.83 0.46
CA VAL A 121 -10.69 -1.53 -0.97
C VAL A 121 -11.02 -0.09 -1.29
N LYS A 122 -11.94 0.51 -0.56
CA LYS A 122 -12.47 1.86 -0.82
C LYS A 122 -11.38 2.91 -0.98
N ASP A 123 -10.32 2.84 -0.18
CA ASP A 123 -9.26 3.84 -0.18
C ASP A 123 -8.28 3.67 -1.34
N TYR A 124 -8.34 2.53 -2.05
CA TYR A 124 -7.36 2.17 -3.07
C TYR A 124 -7.95 1.94 -4.46
N VAL A 125 -9.20 2.22 -4.63
CA VAL A 125 -9.89 2.04 -5.94
C VAL A 125 -10.24 3.36 -6.58
#